data_7c48ad851bfc02977b53129cff4e5394
#
_entry.id   7c48ad851bfc02977b53129cff4e5394
#
_cell.length_a   1.000
_cell.length_b   1.000
_cell.length_c   1.000
_cell.angle_alpha   90.00
_cell.angle_beta   90.00
_cell.angle_gamma   90.00
#
_symmetry.space_group_name_H-M   'P 1'
#
loop_
_entity.id
_entity.type
_entity.pdbx_description
1 polymer ?
#
loop_
_entity_poly.entity_id
_entity_poly.type
_entity_poly.pdbx_seq_one_letter_code
_entity_poly.pdbx_strand_id
1 'polypeptide(L)'
;MQRGACPSGALRCALPPRTGVKSPVTPPNNLILEKYMHYGAIKNFDVANGIGVRVSLFVSGCRNCCKGCFQPQTWDFNYGQEFTEETQQEIIKLMEPSHITGFSLLGGEPFEEENQAVLAPFLEKLKQIYPKKDIWCWTGYILEKDLQSGCPKHTEFTDRMLACIDTLVDGPFIESQRNLMLEFRGSENQRILKLH
;
A
#
# COMPACT_ATOMS: atom_id res chain seq x y z
N MET A 1 -30.75 -16.88 5.17
CA MET A 1 -29.30 -16.59 5.09
C MET A 1 -29.11 -15.13 5.50
N GLN A 2 -28.72 -14.91 6.74
CA GLN A 2 -28.51 -13.56 7.30
C GLN A 2 -27.13 -13.09 6.89
N ARG A 3 -27.05 -11.92 6.25
CA ARG A 3 -25.78 -11.24 5.95
C ARG A 3 -25.27 -10.63 7.25
N GLY A 4 -24.11 -11.11 7.73
CA GLY A 4 -23.45 -10.54 8.91
C GLY A 4 -22.95 -9.13 8.60
N ALA A 5 -23.43 -8.16 9.37
CA ALA A 5 -22.95 -6.77 9.33
C ALA A 5 -21.57 -6.70 9.97
N CYS A 6 -20.58 -6.11 9.28
CA CYS A 6 -19.28 -5.76 9.84
C CYS A 6 -19.45 -4.67 10.93
N PRO A 7 -18.85 -4.79 12.12
CA PRO A 7 -18.90 -3.72 13.13
C PRO A 7 -17.96 -2.58 12.74
N SER A 8 -18.54 -1.46 12.35
CA SER A 8 -17.86 -0.20 12.05
C SER A 8 -17.52 0.55 13.35
N GLY A 9 -16.25 0.68 13.66
CA GLY A 9 -15.71 1.48 14.75
C GLY A 9 -14.35 2.06 14.41
N ALA A 10 -14.24 2.81 13.32
CA ALA A 10 -13.01 3.52 13.00
C ALA A 10 -13.04 4.93 13.63
N LEU A 11 -12.16 5.17 14.61
CA LEU A 11 -11.82 6.53 15.05
C LEU A 11 -11.24 7.30 13.86
N ARG A 12 -11.90 8.38 13.49
CA ARG A 12 -11.42 9.29 12.43
C ARG A 12 -10.25 10.11 12.97
N CYS A 13 -9.10 10.01 12.31
CA CYS A 13 -7.98 10.92 12.50
C CYS A 13 -8.40 12.33 12.05
N ALA A 14 -8.42 13.31 12.95
CA ALA A 14 -8.71 14.70 12.62
C ALA A 14 -7.45 15.32 11.97
N LEU A 15 -7.53 15.61 10.69
CA LEU A 15 -6.51 16.41 9.99
C LEU A 15 -6.60 17.87 10.47
N PRO A 16 -5.48 18.60 10.59
CA PRO A 16 -5.49 20.02 10.93
C PRO A 16 -6.20 20.84 9.83
N PRO A 17 -6.86 21.97 10.17
CA PRO A 17 -7.60 22.79 9.21
C PRO A 17 -6.66 23.40 8.17
N ARG A 18 -7.04 23.29 6.90
CA ARG A 18 -6.34 23.92 5.77
C ARG A 18 -6.51 25.43 5.83
N THR A 19 -5.42 26.18 5.96
CA THR A 19 -5.40 27.62 5.73
C THR A 19 -5.20 27.91 4.24
N GLY A 20 -6.20 28.56 3.65
CA GLY A 20 -6.09 29.43 2.48
C GLY A 20 -5.59 28.86 1.17
N VAL A 21 -6.47 28.18 0.40
CA VAL A 21 -6.24 27.95 -1.01
C VAL A 21 -7.44 28.48 -1.81
N LYS A 22 -7.16 29.34 -2.81
CA LYS A 22 -8.12 29.92 -3.74
C LYS A 22 -8.86 28.81 -4.49
N SER A 23 -10.18 28.99 -4.68
CA SER A 23 -11.05 28.07 -5.39
C SER A 23 -10.50 27.69 -6.77
N PRO A 24 -10.45 26.39 -7.12
CA PRO A 24 -10.07 25.99 -8.47
C PRO A 24 -11.19 26.26 -9.47
N VAL A 25 -10.84 26.76 -10.62
CA VAL A 25 -11.69 26.90 -11.79
C VAL A 25 -12.12 25.49 -12.23
N THR A 26 -13.42 25.30 -12.40
CA THR A 26 -14.03 24.03 -12.86
C THR A 26 -13.56 23.73 -14.30
N PRO A 27 -12.86 22.65 -14.58
CA PRO A 27 -12.55 22.25 -15.94
C PRO A 27 -13.74 21.57 -16.62
N PRO A 28 -13.82 21.56 -17.97
CA PRO A 28 -14.95 21.01 -18.71
C PRO A 28 -15.02 19.47 -18.61
N ASN A 29 -16.26 18.95 -18.55
CA ASN A 29 -16.60 17.53 -18.57
C ASN A 29 -15.92 16.77 -19.71
N ASN A 30 -15.00 15.91 -19.39
CA ASN A 30 -14.50 14.66 -19.99
C ASN A 30 -13.04 14.38 -19.60
N LEU A 31 -12.69 14.62 -18.34
CA LEU A 31 -11.40 14.17 -17.82
C LEU A 31 -11.62 12.79 -17.19
N ILE A 32 -11.02 11.78 -17.78
CA ILE A 32 -10.54 10.61 -17.03
C ILE A 32 -9.87 11.21 -15.80
N LEU A 33 -10.45 11.00 -14.61
CA LEU A 33 -9.83 11.39 -13.35
C LEU A 33 -8.48 10.66 -13.32
N GLU A 34 -7.42 11.36 -13.71
CA GLU A 34 -6.08 10.85 -13.52
C GLU A 34 -5.93 10.62 -12.03
N LYS A 35 -5.85 9.34 -11.65
CA LYS A 35 -5.70 8.95 -10.26
C LYS A 35 -4.23 9.15 -9.92
N TYR A 36 -3.97 10.11 -9.04
CA TYR A 36 -2.62 10.45 -8.59
C TYR A 36 -2.33 9.75 -7.28
N MET A 37 -1.15 9.17 -7.18
CA MET A 37 -0.58 8.61 -5.96
C MET A 37 0.79 9.24 -5.74
N HIS A 38 1.17 9.46 -4.48
CA HIS A 38 2.51 9.85 -4.10
C HIS A 38 3.23 8.72 -3.39
N TYR A 39 4.56 8.80 -3.37
CA TYR A 39 5.41 7.87 -2.63
C TYR A 39 6.52 8.61 -1.89
N GLY A 40 6.87 8.11 -0.71
CA GLY A 40 7.92 8.70 0.10
C GLY A 40 9.33 8.26 -0.31
N ALA A 41 9.49 7.02 -0.77
CA ALA A 41 10.79 6.49 -1.16
C ALA A 41 10.69 5.24 -2.05
N ILE A 42 11.71 5.06 -2.89
CA ILE A 42 12.05 3.78 -3.53
C ILE A 42 13.40 3.33 -2.97
N LYS A 43 13.49 2.09 -2.50
CA LYS A 43 14.76 1.50 -2.06
C LYS A 43 15.16 0.40 -3.03
N ASN A 44 16.34 0.55 -3.60
CA ASN A 44 17.03 -0.51 -4.33
C ASN A 44 17.89 -1.32 -3.35
N PHE A 45 18.06 -2.62 -3.58
CA PHE A 45 18.82 -3.55 -2.72
C PHE A 45 18.31 -3.60 -1.26
N ASP A 46 17.00 -3.58 -1.07
CA ASP A 46 16.39 -3.71 0.25
C ASP A 46 16.41 -5.17 0.70
N VAL A 47 16.93 -5.43 1.90
CA VAL A 47 16.98 -6.76 2.55
C VAL A 47 16.13 -6.81 3.83
N ALA A 48 15.50 -5.70 4.21
CA ALA A 48 14.74 -5.58 5.45
C ALA A 48 13.25 -5.89 5.25
N ASN A 49 12.74 -5.77 4.04
CA ASN A 49 11.31 -5.86 3.75
C ASN A 49 11.00 -7.08 2.86
N GLY A 50 11.11 -8.27 3.44
CA GLY A 50 10.86 -9.56 2.80
C GLY A 50 12.14 -10.36 2.54
N ILE A 51 11.98 -11.59 2.05
CA ILE A 51 13.09 -12.53 1.84
C ILE A 51 13.88 -12.15 0.58
N GLY A 52 15.20 -12.17 0.69
CA GLY A 52 16.15 -11.90 -0.42
C GLY A 52 16.40 -10.42 -0.64
N VAL A 53 16.98 -10.08 -1.79
CA VAL A 53 17.28 -8.69 -2.18
C VAL A 53 16.11 -8.17 -3.02
N ARG A 54 15.55 -7.04 -2.64
CA ARG A 54 14.28 -6.56 -3.19
C ARG A 54 14.35 -5.10 -3.64
N VAL A 55 13.41 -4.71 -4.48
CA VAL A 55 13.08 -3.31 -4.71
C VAL A 55 11.84 -3.00 -3.88
N SER A 56 11.91 -1.96 -3.04
CA SER A 56 10.82 -1.59 -2.14
C SER A 56 10.27 -0.22 -2.49
N LEU A 57 8.94 -0.12 -2.63
CA LEU A 57 8.20 1.12 -2.81
C LEU A 57 7.46 1.47 -1.53
N PHE A 58 7.72 2.66 -1.00
CA PHE A 58 7.04 3.21 0.18
C PHE A 58 5.99 4.23 -0.27
N VAL A 59 4.74 3.82 -0.39
CA VAL A 59 3.65 4.71 -0.79
C VAL A 59 3.30 5.74 0.27
N SER A 60 2.64 6.82 -0.14
CA SER A 60 2.06 7.84 0.73
C SER A 60 0.55 7.73 0.77
N GLY A 61 -0.07 8.31 1.79
CA GLY A 61 -1.50 8.17 2.07
C GLY A 61 -1.79 7.00 3.01
N CYS A 62 -2.24 7.31 4.24
CA CYS A 62 -2.64 6.31 5.21
C CYS A 62 -3.63 6.91 6.22
N ARG A 63 -4.81 6.33 6.31
CA ARG A 63 -5.86 6.76 7.28
C ARG A 63 -5.85 5.93 8.56
N ASN A 64 -4.95 4.94 8.68
CA ASN A 64 -4.86 4.10 9.88
C ASN A 64 -4.35 4.88 11.10
N CYS A 65 -3.48 5.87 10.93
CA CYS A 65 -2.95 6.74 11.98
C CYS A 65 -2.47 5.97 13.23
N CYS A 66 -1.76 4.87 13.05
CA CYS A 66 -1.33 4.00 14.13
C CYS A 66 -0.48 4.75 15.14
N LYS A 67 -0.82 4.64 16.43
CA LYS A 67 0.01 5.19 17.50
C LYS A 67 1.41 4.55 17.46
N GLY A 68 2.47 5.37 17.51
CA GLY A 68 3.84 4.88 17.42
C GLY A 68 4.29 4.50 16.01
N CYS A 69 3.55 4.89 14.97
CA CYS A 69 3.99 4.72 13.59
C CYS A 69 5.37 5.34 13.39
N PHE A 70 6.29 4.60 12.77
CA PHE A 70 7.66 5.08 12.55
C PHE A 70 7.80 5.99 11.32
N GLN A 71 6.75 6.11 10.49
CA GLN A 71 6.69 6.99 9.32
C GLN A 71 5.40 7.81 9.27
N PRO A 72 5.09 8.63 10.29
CA PRO A 72 3.83 9.40 10.34
C PRO A 72 3.70 10.43 9.20
N GLN A 73 4.79 10.86 8.58
CA GLN A 73 4.76 11.73 7.40
C GLN A 73 4.04 11.09 6.21
N THR A 74 4.06 9.77 6.08
CA THR A 74 3.36 9.05 5.00
C THR A 74 1.85 8.99 5.19
N TRP A 75 1.28 9.52 6.27
CA TRP A 75 -0.17 9.66 6.41
C TRP A 75 -0.74 10.69 5.43
N ASP A 76 0.04 11.74 5.09
CA ASP A 76 -0.34 12.70 4.06
C ASP A 76 -0.26 12.06 2.67
N PHE A 77 -1.36 12.13 1.92
CA PHE A 77 -1.45 11.59 0.56
C PHE A 77 -0.56 12.34 -0.45
N ASN A 78 -0.14 13.55 -0.14
CA ASN A 78 0.74 14.35 -0.99
C ASN A 78 2.21 14.33 -0.53
N TYR A 79 2.57 13.47 0.45
CA TYR A 79 3.93 13.38 0.93
C TYR A 79 4.85 12.73 -0.11
N GLY A 80 6.03 13.32 -0.33
CA GLY A 80 7.07 12.80 -1.21
C GLY A 80 6.89 13.21 -2.67
N GLN A 81 7.01 12.26 -3.59
CA GLN A 81 6.99 12.49 -5.03
C GLN A 81 5.76 11.86 -5.66
N GLU A 82 5.32 12.41 -6.79
CA GLU A 82 4.24 11.83 -7.58
C GLU A 82 4.70 10.53 -8.27
N PHE A 83 3.84 9.52 -8.22
CA PHE A 83 4.08 8.21 -8.83
C PHE A 83 3.66 8.23 -10.30
N THR A 84 4.60 8.61 -11.15
CA THR A 84 4.37 8.76 -12.60
C THR A 84 4.72 7.49 -13.38
N GLU A 85 4.46 7.50 -14.69
CA GLU A 85 4.90 6.41 -15.58
C GLU A 85 6.44 6.29 -15.61
N GLU A 86 7.17 7.40 -15.52
CA GLU A 86 8.64 7.39 -15.44
C GLU A 86 9.11 6.68 -14.18
N THR A 87 8.43 6.91 -13.03
CA THR A 87 8.70 6.21 -11.77
C THR A 87 8.44 4.71 -11.90
N GLN A 88 7.36 4.31 -12.58
CA GLN A 88 7.07 2.90 -12.85
C GLN A 88 8.19 2.26 -13.69
N GLN A 89 8.65 2.94 -14.73
CA GLN A 89 9.74 2.45 -15.58
C GLN A 89 11.06 2.35 -14.81
N GLU A 90 11.34 3.29 -13.91
CA GLU A 90 12.49 3.21 -13.01
C GLU A 90 12.44 1.93 -12.16
N ILE A 91 11.30 1.65 -11.49
CA ILE A 91 11.14 0.44 -10.68
C ILE A 91 11.30 -0.83 -11.54
N ILE A 92 10.70 -0.87 -12.72
CA ILE A 92 10.84 -2.00 -13.65
C ILE A 92 12.33 -2.24 -13.96
N LYS A 93 13.08 -1.20 -14.29
CA LYS A 93 14.52 -1.29 -14.56
C LYS A 93 15.31 -1.75 -13.33
N LEU A 94 15.00 -1.26 -12.14
CA LEU A 94 15.64 -1.69 -10.89
C LEU A 94 15.39 -3.16 -10.58
N MET A 95 14.28 -3.71 -11.03
CA MET A 95 13.95 -5.13 -10.86
C MET A 95 14.60 -6.06 -11.90
N GLU A 96 15.21 -5.54 -12.96
CA GLU A 96 15.80 -6.35 -14.03
C GLU A 96 16.89 -7.32 -13.54
N PRO A 97 17.86 -6.92 -12.68
CA PRO A 97 18.97 -7.77 -12.29
C PRO A 97 18.52 -9.10 -11.66
N SER A 98 19.22 -10.20 -11.99
CA SER A 98 18.86 -11.56 -11.54
C SER A 98 18.96 -11.76 -10.03
N HIS A 99 19.79 -10.98 -9.34
CA HIS A 99 19.92 -11.04 -7.88
C HIS A 99 18.76 -10.36 -7.13
N ILE A 100 17.95 -9.56 -7.82
CA ILE A 100 16.71 -9.03 -7.24
C ILE A 100 15.66 -10.13 -7.24
N THR A 101 15.24 -10.57 -6.05
CA THR A 101 14.29 -11.67 -5.87
C THR A 101 12.86 -11.25 -6.07
N GLY A 102 12.51 -10.00 -5.75
CA GLY A 102 11.14 -9.55 -5.87
C GLY A 102 10.92 -8.08 -5.54
N PHE A 103 9.65 -7.71 -5.47
CA PHE A 103 9.16 -6.36 -5.18
C PHE A 103 8.48 -6.33 -3.80
N SER A 104 8.68 -5.23 -3.06
CA SER A 104 8.03 -5.00 -1.77
C SER A 104 7.25 -3.69 -1.78
N LEU A 105 5.98 -3.78 -1.45
CA LEU A 105 5.03 -2.69 -1.44
C LEU A 105 4.61 -2.38 0.00
N LEU A 106 4.94 -1.20 0.49
CA LEU A 106 4.67 -0.78 1.86
C LEU A 106 4.68 0.75 1.98
N GLY A 107 4.80 1.30 3.19
CA GLY A 107 4.93 2.74 3.43
C GLY A 107 3.76 3.31 4.19
N GLY A 108 2.90 4.11 3.55
CA GLY A 108 1.60 4.52 4.06
C GLY A 108 0.64 3.33 4.12
N GLU A 109 -0.39 3.35 3.30
CA GLU A 109 -1.32 2.21 3.17
C GLU A 109 -1.57 1.90 1.69
N PRO A 110 -1.03 0.79 1.17
CA PRO A 110 -1.25 0.42 -0.23
C PRO A 110 -2.72 0.19 -0.60
N PHE A 111 -3.55 -0.24 0.37
CA PHE A 111 -4.97 -0.50 0.15
C PHE A 111 -5.87 0.70 0.47
N GLU A 112 -5.36 1.93 0.56
CA GLU A 112 -6.24 3.10 0.42
C GLU A 112 -6.81 3.17 -1.00
N GLU A 113 -8.07 3.59 -1.13
CA GLU A 113 -8.80 3.58 -2.40
C GLU A 113 -8.03 4.27 -3.53
N GLU A 114 -7.43 5.42 -3.23
CA GLU A 114 -6.65 6.21 -4.17
C GLU A 114 -5.40 5.45 -4.64
N ASN A 115 -4.72 4.76 -3.71
CA ASN A 115 -3.51 4.00 -4.00
C ASN A 115 -3.82 2.72 -4.79
N GLN A 116 -4.89 1.99 -4.42
CA GLN A 116 -5.29 0.76 -5.11
C GLN A 116 -5.48 0.99 -6.61
N ALA A 117 -6.11 2.10 -6.98
CA ALA A 117 -6.44 2.39 -8.36
C ALA A 117 -5.21 2.59 -9.27
N VAL A 118 -4.11 3.07 -8.69
CA VAL A 118 -2.82 3.26 -9.39
C VAL A 118 -1.96 2.00 -9.30
N LEU A 119 -1.98 1.33 -8.13
CA LEU A 119 -1.13 0.17 -7.88
C LEU A 119 -1.59 -1.09 -8.59
N ALA A 120 -2.90 -1.33 -8.74
CA ALA A 120 -3.40 -2.55 -9.37
C ALA A 120 -2.85 -2.76 -10.79
N PRO A 121 -2.97 -1.81 -11.73
CA PRO A 121 -2.41 -1.98 -13.06
C PRO A 121 -0.87 -2.04 -13.07
N PHE A 122 -0.21 -1.37 -12.13
CA PHE A 122 1.24 -1.43 -11.99
C PHE A 122 1.72 -2.82 -11.54
N LEU A 123 1.08 -3.43 -10.53
CA LEU A 123 1.42 -4.77 -10.06
C LEU A 123 1.17 -5.84 -11.15
N GLU A 124 0.07 -5.73 -11.89
CA GLU A 124 -0.21 -6.59 -13.04
C GLU A 124 0.90 -6.49 -14.10
N LYS A 125 1.34 -5.27 -14.41
CA LYS A 125 2.47 -5.01 -15.33
C LYS A 125 3.76 -5.65 -14.81
N LEU A 126 4.09 -5.52 -13.52
CA LEU A 126 5.25 -6.17 -12.91
C LEU A 126 5.19 -7.70 -13.03
N LYS A 127 4.04 -8.32 -12.75
CA LYS A 127 3.86 -9.78 -12.87
C LYS A 127 3.97 -10.26 -14.31
N GLN A 128 3.52 -9.49 -15.29
CA GLN A 128 3.68 -9.80 -16.71
C GLN A 128 5.16 -9.78 -17.13
N ILE A 129 5.93 -8.78 -16.69
CA ILE A 129 7.35 -8.64 -17.05
C ILE A 129 8.22 -9.63 -16.27
N TYR A 130 7.94 -9.82 -14.99
CA TYR A 130 8.73 -10.64 -14.06
C TYR A 130 7.89 -11.73 -13.36
N PRO A 131 7.35 -12.72 -14.09
CA PRO A 131 6.43 -13.71 -13.53
C PRO A 131 7.04 -14.60 -12.44
N LYS A 132 8.36 -14.67 -12.35
CA LYS A 132 9.10 -15.49 -11.35
C LYS A 132 9.51 -14.69 -10.11
N LYS A 133 9.39 -13.36 -10.12
CA LYS A 133 9.73 -12.53 -8.97
C LYS A 133 8.49 -12.35 -8.11
N ASP A 134 8.65 -12.60 -6.80
CA ASP A 134 7.53 -12.51 -5.86
C ASP A 134 7.22 -11.06 -5.46
N ILE A 135 5.98 -10.82 -5.07
CA ILE A 135 5.51 -9.52 -4.57
C ILE A 135 5.07 -9.70 -3.12
N TRP A 136 5.68 -8.92 -2.23
CA TRP A 136 5.27 -8.77 -0.85
C TRP A 136 4.54 -7.45 -0.68
N CYS A 137 3.47 -7.45 0.15
CA CYS A 137 2.74 -6.23 0.47
C CYS A 137 2.46 -6.17 1.97
N TRP A 138 2.61 -4.97 2.56
CA TRP A 138 2.24 -4.69 3.94
C TRP A 138 1.02 -3.80 3.98
N THR A 139 0.05 -4.18 4.81
CA THR A 139 -1.16 -3.40 5.04
C THR A 139 -1.51 -3.35 6.52
N GLY A 140 -2.04 -2.21 6.97
CA GLY A 140 -2.63 -2.09 8.29
C GLY A 140 -4.05 -2.66 8.37
N TYR A 141 -4.62 -3.08 7.26
CA TYR A 141 -5.93 -3.73 7.20
C TYR A 141 -5.82 -5.23 7.46
N ILE A 142 -6.94 -5.87 7.80
CA ILE A 142 -7.04 -7.31 8.00
C ILE A 142 -7.76 -7.91 6.79
N LEU A 143 -7.15 -8.91 6.15
CA LEU A 143 -7.63 -9.48 4.89
C LEU A 143 -9.13 -9.83 4.93
N GLU A 144 -9.57 -10.59 5.95
CA GLU A 144 -10.94 -11.08 6.02
C GLU A 144 -11.96 -10.04 6.48
N LYS A 145 -11.51 -8.95 7.13
CA LYS A 145 -12.40 -7.95 7.72
C LYS A 145 -12.53 -6.69 6.87
N ASP A 146 -11.48 -6.37 6.13
CA ASP A 146 -11.36 -5.09 5.46
C ASP A 146 -11.28 -5.22 3.93
N LEU A 147 -10.61 -6.27 3.42
CA LEU A 147 -10.24 -6.39 2.01
C LEU A 147 -11.07 -7.39 1.21
N GLN A 148 -11.83 -8.28 1.86
CA GLN A 148 -12.73 -9.20 1.14
C GLN A 148 -13.96 -8.48 0.58
N SER A 149 -14.57 -9.08 -0.46
CA SER A 149 -15.77 -8.55 -1.10
C SER A 149 -16.88 -8.23 -0.08
N GLY A 150 -17.40 -7.00 -0.14
CA GLY A 150 -18.39 -6.48 0.79
C GLY A 150 -17.83 -5.85 2.06
N CYS A 151 -16.51 -5.84 2.25
CA CYS A 151 -15.84 -5.17 3.37
C CYS A 151 -15.51 -3.70 3.06
N PRO A 152 -15.26 -2.87 4.11
CA PRO A 152 -15.20 -1.40 3.96
C PRO A 152 -14.08 -0.86 3.07
N LYS A 153 -12.99 -1.62 2.89
CA LYS A 153 -11.81 -1.22 2.11
C LYS A 153 -11.69 -1.94 0.77
N HIS A 154 -12.63 -2.84 0.50
CA HIS A 154 -12.70 -3.51 -0.78
C HIS A 154 -13.18 -2.55 -1.87
N THR A 155 -12.41 -2.46 -2.95
CA THR A 155 -12.73 -1.72 -4.16
C THR A 155 -12.70 -2.68 -5.37
N GLU A 156 -13.03 -2.17 -6.56
CA GLU A 156 -12.88 -2.93 -7.80
C GLU A 156 -11.41 -3.33 -8.12
N PHE A 157 -10.44 -2.69 -7.46
CA PHE A 157 -9.00 -2.94 -7.64
C PHE A 157 -8.42 -3.94 -6.65
N THR A 158 -9.10 -4.18 -5.51
CA THR A 158 -8.59 -5.00 -4.41
C THR A 158 -8.25 -6.41 -4.84
N ASP A 159 -9.19 -7.10 -5.50
CA ASP A 159 -8.98 -8.47 -5.95
C ASP A 159 -7.86 -8.58 -6.98
N ARG A 160 -7.71 -7.57 -7.85
CA ARG A 160 -6.62 -7.48 -8.83
C ARG A 160 -5.26 -7.35 -8.15
N MET A 161 -5.16 -6.52 -7.11
CA MET A 161 -3.93 -6.40 -6.31
C MET A 161 -3.61 -7.71 -5.59
N LEU A 162 -4.60 -8.30 -4.90
CA LEU A 162 -4.43 -9.55 -4.17
C LEU A 162 -4.01 -10.71 -5.09
N ALA A 163 -4.49 -10.75 -6.33
CA ALA A 163 -4.08 -11.76 -7.32
C ALA A 163 -2.60 -11.61 -7.76
N CYS A 164 -2.00 -10.44 -7.58
CA CYS A 164 -0.59 -10.20 -7.89
C CYS A 164 0.35 -10.40 -6.69
N ILE A 165 -0.17 -10.35 -5.46
CA ILE A 165 0.61 -10.39 -4.23
C ILE A 165 0.82 -11.84 -3.79
N ASP A 166 2.08 -12.28 -3.68
CA ASP A 166 2.43 -13.64 -3.23
C ASP A 166 2.42 -13.73 -1.70
N THR A 167 2.84 -12.67 -1.01
CA THR A 167 2.86 -12.62 0.47
C THR A 167 2.27 -11.31 0.96
N LEU A 168 1.25 -11.41 1.78
CA LEU A 168 0.62 -10.28 2.46
C LEU A 168 1.00 -10.27 3.94
N VAL A 169 1.55 -9.17 4.42
CA VAL A 169 1.71 -8.90 5.85
C VAL A 169 0.57 -7.99 6.27
N ASP A 170 -0.40 -8.53 7.01
CA ASP A 170 -1.62 -7.84 7.35
C ASP A 170 -1.77 -7.53 8.84
N GLY A 171 -2.63 -6.57 9.13
CA GLY A 171 -2.99 -6.12 10.48
C GLY A 171 -2.37 -4.79 10.88
N PRO A 172 -3.10 -3.99 11.70
CA PRO A 172 -2.64 -2.69 12.14
C PRO A 172 -1.42 -2.81 13.06
N PHE A 173 -0.50 -1.84 13.00
CA PHE A 173 0.57 -1.75 13.99
C PHE A 173 -0.02 -1.38 15.36
N ILE A 174 0.27 -2.19 16.38
CA ILE A 174 -0.15 -1.98 17.76
C ILE A 174 1.09 -1.74 18.63
N GLU A 175 1.28 -0.50 19.10
CA GLU A 175 2.46 -0.09 19.87
C GLU A 175 2.73 -0.96 21.09
N SER A 176 1.68 -1.36 21.84
CA SER A 176 1.80 -2.22 23.02
C SER A 176 2.22 -3.67 22.72
N GLN A 177 2.15 -4.07 21.46
CA GLN A 177 2.57 -5.39 20.95
C GLN A 177 3.83 -5.30 20.10
N ARG A 178 4.51 -4.14 20.11
CA ARG A 178 5.75 -3.95 19.37
C ARG A 178 6.81 -4.94 19.83
N ASN A 179 7.40 -5.66 18.88
CA ASN A 179 8.45 -6.62 19.14
C ASN A 179 9.50 -6.57 18.02
N LEU A 180 10.73 -6.17 18.37
CA LEU A 180 11.83 -6.02 17.42
C LEU A 180 12.47 -7.35 16.99
N MET A 181 12.09 -8.46 17.61
CA MET A 181 12.57 -9.80 17.23
C MET A 181 11.71 -10.45 16.14
N LEU A 182 10.60 -9.83 15.77
CA LEU A 182 9.74 -10.34 14.70
C LEU A 182 10.34 -10.06 13.34
N GLU A 183 10.44 -11.09 12.51
CA GLU A 183 10.83 -10.92 11.11
C GLU A 183 9.67 -10.29 10.32
N PHE A 184 9.98 -9.24 9.55
CA PHE A 184 9.07 -8.56 8.61
C PHE A 184 7.78 -8.00 9.19
N ARG A 185 7.64 -7.90 10.51
CA ARG A 185 6.47 -7.39 11.22
C ARG A 185 6.88 -6.43 12.33
N GLY A 186 6.06 -5.44 12.63
CA GLY A 186 6.33 -4.47 13.69
C GLY A 186 5.69 -4.83 15.05
N SER A 187 4.59 -5.60 15.04
CA SER A 187 3.85 -5.99 16.25
C SER A 187 3.31 -7.43 16.15
N GLU A 188 3.10 -8.06 17.30
CA GLU A 188 2.79 -9.51 17.40
C GLU A 188 1.46 -9.89 16.75
N ASN A 189 0.49 -8.98 16.70
CA ASN A 189 -0.81 -9.20 16.07
C ASN A 189 -0.76 -9.29 14.54
N GLN A 190 0.30 -8.78 13.90
CA GLN A 190 0.43 -8.83 12.45
C GLN A 190 0.73 -10.25 11.98
N ARG A 191 0.20 -10.60 10.80
CA ARG A 191 0.32 -11.94 10.22
C ARG A 191 1.10 -11.89 8.90
N ILE A 192 1.80 -12.98 8.59
CA ILE A 192 2.41 -13.20 7.27
C ILE A 192 1.58 -14.27 6.57
N LEU A 193 0.87 -13.91 5.53
CA LEU A 193 -0.04 -14.75 4.77
C LEU A 193 0.57 -15.04 3.39
N LYS A 194 0.70 -16.31 3.04
CA LYS A 194 1.00 -16.74 1.68
C LYS A 194 -0.31 -16.79 0.91
N LEU A 195 -0.42 -16.01 -0.17
CA LEU A 195 -1.61 -15.96 -1.01
C LEU A 195 -1.48 -16.90 -2.22
N HIS A 196 -0.25 -17.10 -2.69
CA HIS A 196 0.09 -17.97 -3.83
C HIS A 196 1.38 -18.76 -3.56
#